data_a88f6d73565dcf8370bc2f2e5e00f170
#
_entry.id   a88f6d73565dcf8370bc2f2e5e00f170
#
_cell.length_a   1.000
_cell.length_b   1.000
_cell.length_c   1.000
_cell.angle_alpha   90.00
_cell.angle_beta   90.00
_cell.angle_gamma   90.00
#
_symmetry.space_group_name_H-M   'P 1'
#
loop_
_entity.id
_entity.type
_entity.pdbx_description
1 polymer ?
#
loop_
_entity_poly.entity_id
_entity_poly.type
_entity_poly.pdbx_seq_one_letter_code
_entity_poly.pdbx_strand_id
1 'polypeptide(L)'
;GIYSNNQNRLDITKYNKDAAISANADNGQFNDVVLGDANAKITVIEYADYQCPACGRYAPVFEKLTKDYPGQVKLVFRNFILPGHTDARAAAGVALAADRQGKFWEMHHKLFATQRDWVDQGSKRTEVFENLAKELGLNLNKFRQNLADEAISKKIKFDMELGRAHNLNATPTIVVNGELVPAETWSNSTKLKQLIDTKLQQK
;
A
#
# COMPACT_ATOMS: atom_id res chain seq x y z
N GLY A 1 30.68 13.54 21.54
CA GLY A 1 29.93 14.36 20.63
C GLY A 1 28.83 13.58 19.96
N ILE A 2 27.62 13.66 20.50
CA ILE A 2 26.44 13.04 19.88
C ILE A 2 25.75 14.16 19.10
N TYR A 3 26.32 14.51 17.95
CA TYR A 3 25.65 15.32 16.96
C TYR A 3 25.65 14.53 15.67
N SER A 4 24.79 13.55 15.56
CA SER A 4 24.61 12.89 14.30
C SER A 4 23.14 12.63 14.03
N ASN A 5 22.76 13.01 12.87
CA ASN A 5 21.73 12.43 12.02
C ASN A 5 20.29 12.92 12.13
N ASN A 6 20.06 14.18 12.49
CA ASN A 6 18.75 14.77 12.21
C ASN A 6 18.65 15.31 10.76
N GLN A 7 19.75 15.33 10.00
CA GLN A 7 19.78 15.90 8.65
C GLN A 7 19.21 15.00 7.56
N ASN A 8 19.04 13.68 7.84
CA ASN A 8 18.47 12.71 6.88
C ASN A 8 17.10 12.17 7.27
N ARG A 9 16.47 12.79 8.27
CA ARG A 9 15.12 12.40 8.64
C ARG A 9 14.12 13.02 7.68
N LEU A 10 13.29 12.18 7.08
CA LEU A 10 12.24 12.61 6.18
C LEU A 10 11.20 13.44 6.95
N ASP A 11 11.01 14.69 6.54
CA ASP A 11 9.96 15.55 7.09
C ASP A 11 8.66 15.32 6.32
N ILE A 12 7.76 14.53 6.91
CA ILE A 12 6.46 14.24 6.31
C ILE A 12 5.37 15.25 6.70
N THR A 13 5.68 16.20 7.58
CA THR A 13 4.68 17.19 8.06
C THR A 13 4.22 18.15 6.98
N LYS A 14 5.00 18.31 5.91
CA LYS A 14 4.65 19.14 4.75
C LYS A 14 3.64 18.47 3.80
N TYR A 15 3.27 17.20 4.07
CA TYR A 15 2.31 16.45 3.27
C TYR A 15 1.02 16.24 4.05
N ASN A 16 -0.11 16.20 3.33
CA ASN A 16 -1.37 15.76 3.91
C ASN A 16 -1.42 14.23 3.89
N LYS A 17 -1.15 13.60 5.05
CA LYS A 17 -1.14 12.14 5.16
C LYS A 17 -2.50 11.49 4.91
N ASP A 18 -3.57 12.26 4.98
CA ASP A 18 -4.95 11.76 4.89
C ASP A 18 -5.53 11.89 3.47
N ALA A 19 -4.74 12.34 2.53
CA ALA A 19 -5.08 12.42 1.11
C ALA A 19 -4.05 11.65 0.27
N ALA A 20 -4.42 11.31 -0.96
CA ALA A 20 -3.48 10.74 -1.93
C ALA A 20 -2.37 11.76 -2.21
N ILE A 21 -1.13 11.33 -2.16
CA ILE A 21 0.04 12.17 -2.32
C ILE A 21 0.68 11.91 -3.69
N SER A 22 0.89 12.99 -4.45
CA SER A 22 1.51 12.92 -5.78
C SER A 22 3.01 12.63 -5.69
N ALA A 23 3.56 12.15 -6.81
CA ALA A 23 4.98 11.91 -6.96
C ALA A 23 5.81 13.15 -6.61
N ASN A 24 6.87 12.94 -5.84
CA ASN A 24 7.79 13.98 -5.39
C ASN A 24 9.16 13.37 -5.08
N ALA A 25 10.13 14.22 -4.75
CA ALA A 25 11.49 13.75 -4.49
C ALA A 25 11.60 12.85 -3.24
N ASP A 26 10.72 13.04 -2.25
CA ASP A 26 10.79 12.30 -0.98
C ASP A 26 10.18 10.89 -1.11
N ASN A 27 9.27 10.68 -2.06
CA ASN A 27 8.61 9.39 -2.26
C ASN A 27 9.11 8.64 -3.52
N GLY A 28 10.31 8.97 -3.99
CA GLY A 28 10.90 8.28 -5.14
C GLY A 28 10.17 8.52 -6.46
N GLN A 29 9.45 9.65 -6.58
CA GLN A 29 8.65 9.96 -7.77
C GLN A 29 7.54 8.95 -8.05
N PHE A 30 6.96 8.40 -6.97
CA PHE A 30 5.79 7.53 -7.06
C PHE A 30 4.54 8.28 -6.59
N ASN A 31 3.53 8.35 -7.44
CA ASN A 31 2.20 8.71 -6.95
C ASN A 31 1.70 7.66 -5.98
N ASP A 32 0.94 8.06 -4.94
CA ASP A 32 0.12 7.09 -4.24
C ASP A 32 -0.76 6.35 -5.24
N VAL A 33 -0.89 5.04 -5.07
CA VAL A 33 -1.75 4.24 -5.94
C VAL A 33 -3.19 4.38 -5.49
N VAL A 34 -4.08 4.63 -6.44
CA VAL A 34 -5.49 4.88 -6.18
C VAL A 34 -6.33 3.91 -6.99
N LEU A 35 -7.27 3.25 -6.32
CA LEU A 35 -8.33 2.47 -6.94
C LEU A 35 -9.63 3.23 -6.80
N GLY A 36 -10.43 3.31 -7.89
CA GLY A 36 -11.63 4.09 -7.93
C GLY A 36 -11.41 5.49 -8.50
N ASP A 37 -12.42 6.35 -8.37
CA ASP A 37 -12.39 7.71 -8.91
C ASP A 37 -11.47 8.60 -8.07
N ALA A 38 -10.47 9.22 -8.70
CA ALA A 38 -9.53 10.12 -8.03
C ALA A 38 -10.22 11.31 -7.35
N ASN A 39 -11.42 11.70 -7.83
CA ASN A 39 -12.20 12.80 -7.29
C ASN A 39 -13.24 12.36 -6.26
N ALA A 40 -13.22 11.09 -5.83
CA ALA A 40 -14.15 10.56 -4.85
C ALA A 40 -14.10 11.35 -3.54
N LYS A 41 -15.27 11.60 -2.93
CA LYS A 41 -15.42 12.32 -1.67
C LYS A 41 -14.79 11.58 -0.49
N ILE A 42 -14.87 10.25 -0.49
CA ILE A 42 -14.36 9.41 0.59
C ILE A 42 -13.01 8.84 0.19
N THR A 43 -11.99 9.11 0.98
CA THR A 43 -10.67 8.51 0.83
C THR A 43 -10.47 7.46 1.90
N VAL A 44 -10.34 6.19 1.48
CA VAL A 44 -9.96 5.09 2.34
C VAL A 44 -8.48 4.83 2.11
N ILE A 45 -7.67 4.94 3.16
CA ILE A 45 -6.24 4.62 3.09
C ILE A 45 -6.02 3.32 3.85
N GLU A 46 -5.44 2.35 3.16
CA GLU A 46 -5.06 1.08 3.72
C GLU A 46 -3.54 1.04 3.88
N TYR A 47 -3.07 0.83 5.13
CA TYR A 47 -1.69 0.51 5.44
C TYR A 47 -1.58 -1.00 5.61
N ALA A 48 -0.77 -1.65 4.80
CA ALA A 48 -0.71 -3.11 4.80
C ALA A 48 0.66 -3.65 4.42
N ASP A 49 0.83 -4.93 4.67
CA ASP A 49 2.04 -5.70 4.51
C ASP A 49 1.72 -6.93 3.66
N TYR A 50 2.43 -7.10 2.54
CA TYR A 50 2.14 -8.20 1.61
C TYR A 50 2.36 -9.59 2.21
N GLN A 51 3.17 -9.71 3.26
CA GLN A 51 3.39 -10.99 3.94
C GLN A 51 2.34 -11.28 5.01
N CYS A 52 1.59 -10.27 5.45
CA CYS A 52 0.60 -10.40 6.50
C CYS A 52 -0.63 -11.18 6.00
N PRO A 53 -1.00 -12.32 6.66
CA PRO A 53 -2.16 -13.11 6.23
C PRO A 53 -3.48 -12.34 6.30
N ALA A 54 -3.69 -11.53 7.35
CA ALA A 54 -4.89 -10.73 7.50
C ALA A 54 -5.02 -9.69 6.38
N CYS A 55 -3.90 -9.09 5.95
CA CYS A 55 -3.89 -8.15 4.84
C CYS A 55 -4.36 -8.83 3.54
N GLY A 56 -3.89 -10.05 3.28
CA GLY A 56 -4.34 -10.82 2.11
C GLY A 56 -5.81 -11.19 2.17
N ARG A 57 -6.30 -11.53 3.37
CA ARG A 57 -7.70 -11.90 3.57
C ARG A 57 -8.65 -10.73 3.35
N TYR A 58 -8.30 -9.55 3.83
CA TYR A 58 -9.20 -8.38 3.81
C TYR A 58 -8.99 -7.45 2.62
N ALA A 59 -7.91 -7.58 1.85
CA ALA A 59 -7.68 -6.76 0.67
C ALA A 59 -8.90 -6.70 -0.27
N PRO A 60 -9.55 -7.83 -0.63
CA PRO A 60 -10.73 -7.77 -1.48
C PRO A 60 -11.92 -7.01 -0.88
N VAL A 61 -12.04 -7.03 0.45
CA VAL A 61 -13.13 -6.33 1.16
C VAL A 61 -12.98 -4.81 0.98
N PHE A 62 -11.75 -4.29 1.14
CA PHE A 62 -11.48 -2.86 0.99
C PHE A 62 -11.61 -2.41 -0.47
N GLU A 63 -11.11 -3.21 -1.40
CA GLU A 63 -11.21 -2.92 -2.84
C GLU A 63 -12.67 -2.90 -3.30
N LYS A 64 -13.51 -3.78 -2.76
CA LYS A 64 -14.93 -3.84 -3.10
C LYS A 64 -15.67 -2.55 -2.76
N LEU A 65 -15.20 -1.77 -1.79
CA LEU A 65 -15.81 -0.48 -1.46
C LEU A 65 -15.83 0.46 -2.66
N THR A 66 -14.83 0.43 -3.51
CA THR A 66 -14.79 1.27 -4.71
C THR A 66 -15.85 0.88 -5.74
N LYS A 67 -16.25 -0.40 -5.77
CA LYS A 67 -17.29 -0.92 -6.64
C LYS A 67 -18.69 -0.72 -6.06
N ASP A 68 -18.82 -0.85 -4.75
CA ASP A 68 -20.09 -0.66 -4.04
C ASP A 68 -20.48 0.82 -3.99
N TYR A 69 -19.50 1.72 -4.02
CA TYR A 69 -19.69 3.18 -3.97
C TYR A 69 -18.97 3.85 -5.15
N PRO A 70 -19.38 3.54 -6.40
CA PRO A 70 -18.69 4.06 -7.59
C PRO A 70 -18.74 5.59 -7.63
N GLY A 71 -17.59 6.21 -7.88
CA GLY A 71 -17.46 7.66 -7.89
C GLY A 71 -17.43 8.32 -6.51
N GLN A 72 -17.73 7.59 -5.44
CA GLN A 72 -17.87 8.14 -4.09
C GLN A 72 -16.75 7.70 -3.15
N VAL A 73 -16.17 6.54 -3.35
CA VAL A 73 -15.08 5.98 -2.53
C VAL A 73 -13.88 5.68 -3.42
N LYS A 74 -12.71 6.14 -2.99
CA LYS A 74 -11.41 5.73 -3.53
C LYS A 74 -10.60 5.05 -2.46
N LEU A 75 -9.80 4.07 -2.87
CA LEU A 75 -8.86 3.34 -2.02
C LEU A 75 -7.43 3.75 -2.38
N VAL A 76 -6.67 4.12 -1.36
CA VAL A 76 -5.23 4.36 -1.45
C VAL A 76 -4.52 3.26 -0.67
N PHE A 77 -3.53 2.62 -1.29
CA PHE A 77 -2.72 1.61 -0.63
C PHE A 77 -1.35 2.17 -0.26
N ARG A 78 -0.91 1.92 0.97
CA ARG A 78 0.43 2.27 1.46
C ARG A 78 1.07 1.08 2.17
N ASN A 79 2.37 0.93 1.96
CA ASN A 79 3.14 -0.12 2.58
C ASN A 79 3.41 0.19 4.06
N PHE A 80 3.18 -0.79 4.93
CA PHE A 80 3.60 -0.73 6.32
C PHE A 80 4.13 -2.11 6.72
N ILE A 81 5.45 -2.25 6.68
CA ILE A 81 6.13 -3.53 6.87
C ILE A 81 6.35 -3.79 8.35
N LEU A 82 5.80 -4.91 8.84
CA LEU A 82 5.95 -5.32 10.23
C LEU A 82 7.32 -5.93 10.49
N PRO A 83 7.86 -5.76 11.73
CA PRO A 83 9.09 -6.44 12.12
C PRO A 83 8.97 -7.95 11.94
N GLY A 84 10.02 -8.59 11.43
CA GLY A 84 10.06 -10.03 11.22
C GLY A 84 9.47 -10.52 9.90
N HIS A 85 8.79 -9.68 9.15
CA HIS A 85 8.28 -10.02 7.82
C HIS A 85 9.37 -9.78 6.76
N THR A 86 10.32 -10.72 6.66
CA THR A 86 11.54 -10.55 5.86
C THR A 86 11.30 -10.51 4.35
N ASP A 87 10.19 -11.06 3.87
CA ASP A 87 9.85 -11.08 2.44
C ASP A 87 8.95 -9.92 2.02
N ALA A 88 8.38 -9.20 2.99
CA ALA A 88 7.41 -8.13 2.72
C ALA A 88 8.01 -6.97 1.91
N ARG A 89 9.24 -6.57 2.21
CA ARG A 89 9.93 -5.49 1.49
C ARG A 89 10.16 -5.87 0.02
N ALA A 90 10.59 -7.11 -0.24
CA ALA A 90 10.79 -7.59 -1.59
C ALA A 90 9.47 -7.57 -2.37
N ALA A 91 8.38 -8.04 -1.76
CA ALA A 91 7.05 -8.02 -2.38
C ALA A 91 6.57 -6.59 -2.65
N ALA A 92 6.77 -5.67 -1.71
CA ALA A 92 6.44 -4.25 -1.91
C ALA A 92 7.20 -3.66 -3.10
N GLY A 93 8.49 -4.01 -3.24
CA GLY A 93 9.30 -3.60 -4.40
C GLY A 93 8.74 -4.13 -5.71
N VAL A 94 8.27 -5.38 -5.71
CA VAL A 94 7.66 -6.01 -6.90
C VAL A 94 6.40 -5.25 -7.33
N ALA A 95 5.54 -4.89 -6.39
CA ALA A 95 4.34 -4.11 -6.70
C ALA A 95 4.69 -2.72 -7.26
N LEU A 96 5.68 -2.05 -6.69
CA LEU A 96 6.12 -0.74 -7.15
C LEU A 96 6.82 -0.82 -8.52
N ALA A 97 7.59 -1.86 -8.79
CA ALA A 97 8.17 -2.08 -10.10
C ALA A 97 7.07 -2.31 -11.16
N ALA A 98 6.02 -3.03 -10.82
CA ALA A 98 4.85 -3.20 -11.69
C ALA A 98 4.13 -1.87 -11.91
N ASP A 99 4.06 -1.00 -10.89
CA ASP A 99 3.48 0.34 -11.01
C ASP A 99 4.19 1.17 -12.08
N ARG A 100 5.51 1.06 -12.20
CA ARG A 100 6.29 1.75 -13.25
C ARG A 100 5.86 1.35 -14.66
N GLN A 101 5.18 0.23 -14.81
CA GLN A 101 4.66 -0.26 -16.10
C GLN A 101 3.12 -0.27 -16.13
N GLY A 102 2.47 0.46 -15.20
CA GLY A 102 1.02 0.63 -15.18
C GLY A 102 0.23 -0.58 -14.70
N LYS A 103 0.87 -1.51 -13.96
CA LYS A 103 0.26 -2.78 -13.53
C LYS A 103 0.30 -2.98 -12.01
N PHE A 104 0.19 -1.89 -11.23
CA PHE A 104 0.23 -2.00 -9.76
C PHE A 104 -0.85 -2.93 -9.22
N TRP A 105 -2.13 -2.63 -9.51
CA TRP A 105 -3.24 -3.36 -8.90
C TRP A 105 -3.27 -4.83 -9.32
N GLU A 106 -2.92 -5.12 -10.56
CA GLU A 106 -2.83 -6.51 -11.05
C GLU A 106 -1.73 -7.27 -10.28
N MET A 107 -0.56 -6.67 -10.09
CA MET A 107 0.52 -7.29 -9.32
C MET A 107 0.16 -7.39 -7.84
N HIS A 108 -0.47 -6.37 -7.27
CA HIS A 108 -0.97 -6.33 -5.90
C HIS A 108 -1.87 -7.53 -5.61
N HIS A 109 -2.83 -7.80 -6.48
CA HIS A 109 -3.72 -8.96 -6.35
C HIS A 109 -2.96 -10.27 -6.41
N LYS A 110 -2.03 -10.40 -7.36
CA LYS A 110 -1.23 -11.62 -7.52
C LYS A 110 -0.33 -11.89 -6.31
N LEU A 111 0.26 -10.85 -5.73
CA LEU A 111 1.11 -11.00 -4.55
C LEU A 111 0.33 -11.55 -3.36
N PHE A 112 -0.85 -11.02 -3.08
CA PHE A 112 -1.68 -11.55 -2.01
C PHE A 112 -2.21 -12.95 -2.30
N ALA A 113 -2.59 -13.22 -3.55
CA ALA A 113 -3.11 -14.55 -3.95
C ALA A 113 -2.04 -15.64 -3.87
N THR A 114 -0.76 -15.29 -3.93
CA THR A 114 0.36 -16.24 -4.00
C THR A 114 1.27 -16.21 -2.77
N GLN A 115 0.80 -15.66 -1.64
CA GLN A 115 1.63 -15.56 -0.43
C GLN A 115 2.37 -16.86 -0.09
N ARG A 116 1.69 -18.00 -0.22
CA ARG A 116 2.28 -19.31 0.09
C ARG A 116 3.46 -19.68 -0.80
N ASP A 117 3.52 -19.09 -2.00
CA ASP A 117 4.53 -19.47 -2.99
C ASP A 117 5.86 -18.72 -2.77
N TRP A 118 5.83 -17.57 -2.09
CA TRP A 118 7.03 -16.76 -1.92
C TRP A 118 7.40 -16.45 -0.46
N VAL A 119 6.45 -16.54 0.51
CA VAL A 119 6.74 -16.34 1.93
C VAL A 119 7.56 -17.50 2.46
N ASP A 120 8.70 -17.21 3.10
CA ASP A 120 9.61 -18.18 3.68
C ASP A 120 10.17 -19.21 2.67
N GLN A 121 10.23 -18.84 1.40
CA GLN A 121 10.71 -19.71 0.32
C GLN A 121 12.16 -19.42 -0.10
N GLY A 122 12.86 -18.54 0.63
CA GLY A 122 14.25 -18.20 0.35
C GLY A 122 14.43 -17.66 -1.08
N SER A 123 15.42 -18.16 -1.79
CA SER A 123 15.74 -17.71 -3.16
C SER A 123 14.67 -18.03 -4.19
N LYS A 124 13.78 -18.97 -3.91
CA LYS A 124 12.65 -19.31 -4.81
C LYS A 124 11.69 -18.13 -5.00
N ARG A 125 11.62 -17.21 -4.06
CA ARG A 125 10.74 -16.04 -4.19
C ARG A 125 11.06 -15.22 -5.43
N THR A 126 12.33 -15.10 -5.82
CA THR A 126 12.74 -14.35 -7.02
C THR A 126 12.11 -14.94 -8.28
N GLU A 127 12.13 -16.26 -8.40
CA GLU A 127 11.50 -16.97 -9.53
C GLU A 127 9.98 -16.74 -9.54
N VAL A 128 9.34 -16.83 -8.38
CA VAL A 128 7.90 -16.57 -8.25
C VAL A 128 7.57 -15.15 -8.72
N PHE A 129 8.29 -14.15 -8.22
CA PHE A 129 8.06 -12.75 -8.59
C PHE A 129 8.27 -12.50 -10.09
N GLU A 130 9.31 -13.08 -10.69
CA GLU A 130 9.52 -12.96 -12.12
C GLU A 130 8.42 -13.64 -12.93
N ASN A 131 7.92 -14.78 -12.47
CA ASN A 131 6.80 -15.45 -13.13
C ASN A 131 5.53 -14.60 -13.06
N LEU A 132 5.27 -13.95 -11.93
CA LEU A 132 4.14 -13.00 -11.82
C LEU A 132 4.28 -11.85 -12.82
N ALA A 133 5.49 -11.31 -12.96
CA ALA A 133 5.77 -10.26 -13.94
C ALA A 133 5.52 -10.73 -15.38
N LYS A 134 5.94 -11.95 -15.70
CA LYS A 134 5.69 -12.56 -17.02
C LYS A 134 4.19 -12.74 -17.29
N GLU A 135 3.46 -13.25 -16.31
CA GLU A 135 2.01 -13.44 -16.42
C GLU A 135 1.28 -12.12 -16.72
N LEU A 136 1.79 -11.01 -16.18
CA LEU A 136 1.23 -9.68 -16.43
C LEU A 136 1.73 -9.03 -17.72
N GLY A 137 2.61 -9.70 -18.46
CA GLY A 137 3.18 -9.16 -19.69
C GLY A 137 4.17 -8.02 -19.49
N LEU A 138 4.78 -7.93 -18.31
CA LEU A 138 5.75 -6.87 -18.04
C LEU A 138 7.04 -7.08 -18.82
N ASN A 139 7.71 -5.98 -19.16
CA ASN A 139 9.08 -6.02 -19.65
C ASN A 139 10.01 -6.41 -18.50
N LEU A 140 10.62 -7.61 -18.58
CA LEU A 140 11.43 -8.15 -17.49
C LEU A 140 12.71 -7.35 -17.23
N ASN A 141 13.34 -6.81 -18.26
CA ASN A 141 14.53 -5.99 -18.08
C ASN A 141 14.20 -4.71 -17.31
N LYS A 142 13.12 -4.03 -17.68
CA LYS A 142 12.63 -2.85 -16.94
C LYS A 142 12.22 -3.20 -15.52
N PHE A 143 11.53 -4.33 -15.35
CA PHE A 143 11.11 -4.83 -14.04
C PHE A 143 12.32 -5.01 -13.12
N ARG A 144 13.37 -5.67 -13.60
CA ARG A 144 14.62 -5.89 -12.83
C ARG A 144 15.34 -4.58 -12.53
N GLN A 145 15.42 -3.67 -13.51
CA GLN A 145 16.02 -2.34 -13.30
C GLN A 145 15.27 -1.55 -12.26
N ASN A 146 13.94 -1.56 -12.31
CA ASN A 146 13.09 -0.86 -11.35
C ASN A 146 13.24 -1.44 -9.94
N LEU A 147 13.33 -2.77 -9.81
CA LEU A 147 13.55 -3.41 -8.50
C LEU A 147 14.88 -2.97 -7.87
N ALA A 148 15.90 -2.71 -8.66
CA ALA A 148 17.21 -2.26 -8.19
C ALA A 148 17.29 -0.75 -7.93
N ASP A 149 16.26 0.01 -8.32
CA ASP A 149 16.26 1.46 -8.17
C ASP A 149 15.97 1.86 -6.72
N GLU A 150 16.76 2.79 -6.18
CA GLU A 150 16.58 3.33 -4.82
C GLU A 150 15.23 4.04 -4.63
N ALA A 151 14.57 4.45 -5.72
CA ALA A 151 13.24 5.06 -5.67
C ALA A 151 12.22 4.19 -4.93
N ILE A 152 12.34 2.86 -5.08
CA ILE A 152 11.48 1.89 -4.37
C ILE A 152 11.68 2.00 -2.85
N SER A 153 12.93 2.04 -2.40
CA SER A 153 13.23 2.22 -0.97
C SER A 153 12.71 3.54 -0.43
N LYS A 154 12.79 4.60 -1.23
CA LYS A 154 12.24 5.92 -0.86
C LYS A 154 10.73 5.86 -0.68
N LYS A 155 10.02 5.22 -1.61
CA LYS A 155 8.55 5.09 -1.51
C LYS A 155 8.13 4.29 -0.28
N ILE A 156 8.78 3.15 -0.04
CA ILE A 156 8.48 2.32 1.13
C ILE A 156 8.73 3.10 2.42
N LYS A 157 9.87 3.78 2.52
CA LYS A 157 10.19 4.61 3.69
C LYS A 157 9.16 5.72 3.89
N PHE A 158 8.76 6.38 2.81
CA PHE A 158 7.76 7.44 2.82
C PHE A 158 6.42 6.92 3.37
N ASP A 159 5.93 5.80 2.84
CA ASP A 159 4.69 5.17 3.31
C ASP A 159 4.76 4.83 4.80
N MET A 160 5.89 4.25 5.23
CA MET A 160 6.07 3.86 6.63
C MET A 160 6.11 5.05 7.57
N GLU A 161 6.73 6.17 7.16
CA GLU A 161 6.74 7.40 7.97
C GLU A 161 5.34 8.00 8.10
N LEU A 162 4.54 7.96 7.04
CA LEU A 162 3.12 8.37 7.11
C LEU A 162 2.34 7.49 8.08
N GLY A 163 2.55 6.17 8.04
CA GLY A 163 1.94 5.24 9.00
C GLY A 163 2.37 5.52 10.44
N ARG A 164 3.65 5.79 10.67
CA ARG A 164 4.15 6.13 12.00
C ARG A 164 3.53 7.42 12.53
N ALA A 165 3.20 8.37 11.65
CA ALA A 165 2.50 9.59 12.05
C ALA A 165 1.09 9.32 12.58
N HIS A 166 0.50 8.16 12.23
CA HIS A 166 -0.74 7.67 12.81
C HIS A 166 -0.52 6.74 14.02
N ASN A 167 0.73 6.57 14.47
CA ASN A 167 1.09 5.65 15.57
C ASN A 167 0.69 4.19 15.29
N LEU A 168 0.82 3.75 14.04
CA LEU A 168 0.45 2.39 13.66
C LEU A 168 1.40 1.34 14.24
N ASN A 169 0.84 0.22 14.69
CA ASN A 169 1.58 -0.93 15.20
C ASN A 169 1.06 -2.27 14.69
N ALA A 170 0.08 -2.25 13.80
CA ALA A 170 -0.55 -3.46 13.28
C ALA A 170 -1.02 -3.25 11.84
N THR A 171 -1.19 -4.34 11.10
CA THR A 171 -1.75 -4.36 9.74
C THR A 171 -2.86 -5.40 9.62
N PRO A 172 -3.84 -5.17 8.76
CA PRO A 172 -4.07 -3.90 8.06
C PRO A 172 -4.54 -2.81 9.03
N THR A 173 -4.22 -1.56 8.71
CA THR A 173 -4.83 -0.41 9.39
C THR A 173 -5.55 0.42 8.34
N ILE A 174 -6.78 0.82 8.63
CA ILE A 174 -7.65 1.55 7.72
C ILE A 174 -7.91 2.94 8.30
N VAL A 175 -7.74 3.94 7.45
CA VAL A 175 -8.03 5.35 7.76
C VAL A 175 -9.08 5.83 6.77
N VAL A 176 -10.18 6.37 7.25
CA VAL A 176 -11.26 6.91 6.40
C VAL A 176 -11.36 8.40 6.65
N ASN A 177 -11.09 9.21 5.65
CA ASN A 177 -11.09 10.68 5.73
C ASN A 177 -10.36 11.18 6.99
N GLY A 178 -9.17 10.64 7.25
CA GLY A 178 -8.32 11.03 8.38
C GLY A 178 -8.61 10.35 9.71
N GLU A 179 -9.63 9.52 9.79
CA GLU A 179 -10.05 8.82 11.01
C GLU A 179 -9.60 7.36 11.00
N LEU A 180 -8.89 6.94 12.04
CA LEU A 180 -8.52 5.52 12.23
C LEU A 180 -9.78 4.71 12.48
N VAL A 181 -9.93 3.62 11.73
CA VAL A 181 -11.08 2.72 11.85
C VAL A 181 -10.71 1.53 12.73
N PRO A 182 -11.43 1.26 13.82
CA PRO A 182 -11.16 0.10 14.66
C PRO A 182 -11.31 -1.22 13.91
N ALA A 183 -10.51 -2.22 14.29
CA ALA A 183 -10.52 -3.53 13.64
C ALA A 183 -11.92 -4.19 13.67
N GLU A 184 -12.67 -4.02 14.76
CA GLU A 184 -14.04 -4.56 14.85
C GLU A 184 -14.97 -3.97 13.78
N THR A 185 -14.67 -2.76 13.30
CA THR A 185 -15.45 -2.11 12.24
C THR A 185 -15.00 -2.56 10.87
N TRP A 186 -13.69 -2.44 10.55
CA TRP A 186 -13.23 -2.79 9.21
C TRP A 186 -13.32 -4.31 8.93
N SER A 187 -13.31 -5.16 9.95
CA SER A 187 -13.46 -6.61 9.77
C SER A 187 -14.92 -7.06 9.62
N ASN A 188 -15.86 -6.16 9.78
CA ASN A 188 -17.29 -6.42 9.61
C ASN A 188 -17.81 -5.57 8.46
N SER A 189 -18.18 -6.20 7.35
CA SER A 189 -18.58 -5.47 6.13
C SER A 189 -19.80 -4.58 6.34
N THR A 190 -20.75 -5.00 7.17
CA THR A 190 -21.94 -4.20 7.50
C THR A 190 -21.56 -2.93 8.26
N LYS A 191 -20.71 -3.06 9.29
CA LYS A 191 -20.24 -1.92 10.07
C LYS A 191 -19.40 -0.96 9.24
N LEU A 192 -18.53 -1.50 8.38
CA LEU A 192 -17.71 -0.69 7.50
C LEU A 192 -18.58 0.11 6.52
N LYS A 193 -19.57 -0.51 5.91
CA LYS A 193 -20.51 0.19 5.02
C LYS A 193 -21.32 1.25 5.74
N GLN A 194 -21.77 0.97 6.96
CA GLN A 194 -22.46 1.97 7.79
C GLN A 194 -21.59 3.19 8.05
N LEU A 195 -20.29 2.98 8.32
CA LEU A 195 -19.34 4.07 8.49
C LEU A 195 -19.22 4.90 7.20
N ILE A 196 -19.08 4.25 6.06
CA ILE A 196 -19.00 4.94 4.76
C ILE A 196 -20.28 5.72 4.49
N ASP A 197 -21.46 5.11 4.71
CA ASP A 197 -22.75 5.77 4.52
C ASP A 197 -22.87 7.02 5.38
N THR A 198 -22.44 6.95 6.64
CA THR A 198 -22.43 8.09 7.54
C THR A 198 -21.51 9.21 7.03
N LYS A 199 -20.31 8.84 6.57
CA LYS A 199 -19.34 9.81 6.00
C LYS A 199 -19.87 10.48 4.74
N LEU A 200 -20.61 9.77 3.91
CA LEU A 200 -21.21 10.33 2.70
C LEU A 200 -22.31 11.37 3.00
N GLN A 201 -22.96 11.27 4.15
CA GLN A 201 -23.98 12.23 4.58
C GLN A 201 -23.39 13.49 5.22
N GLN A 202 -22.13 13.47 5.60
CA GLN A 202 -21.44 14.63 6.18
C GLN A 202 -21.09 15.64 5.08
N LYS A 203 -21.31 16.92 5.39
CA LYS A 203 -20.99 18.03 4.47
C LYS A 203 -19.52 18.44 4.56
#